data_2d29f42c648ec56d941e34afe13a6aea
#
_entry.id   2d29f42c648ec56d941e34afe13a6aea
#
_cell.length_a   1.000
_cell.length_b   1.000
_cell.length_c   1.000
_cell.angle_alpha   90.00
_cell.angle_beta   90.00
_cell.angle_gamma   90.00
#
_symmetry.space_group_name_H-M   'P 1'
#
loop_
_entity.id
_entity.type
_entity.pdbx_description
1 polymer ?
#
loop_
_entity_poly.entity_id
_entity_poly.type
_entity_poly.pdbx_seq_one_letter_code
_entity_poly.pdbx_strand_id
1 'polypeptide(L)'
;LGPTLMHEHVFVLRPEIRQIHPEYWDEAVRVADDVDKLRQLKDAGVDTIVDPTVLGLGRYIPRVQEIAAQIDLNIVAATGLYTYDELPFFFRLKPGPGALVEGPEPMTAMFVKDITEGIADTGVKAAILKCATDEKGLTPGVERVLRACARAHRETGVPITTHTEAASFRGRDQQRVFEEEGVDLS
;
A
#
# COMPACT_ATOMS: atom_id res chain seq x y z
N LEU A 1 15.50 -14.00 -3.13
CA LEU A 1 15.23 -12.56 -3.00
C LEU A 1 16.49 -11.75 -2.65
N GLY A 2 17.51 -12.35 -2.00
CA GLY A 2 18.74 -11.68 -1.58
C GLY A 2 18.53 -10.55 -0.54
N PRO A 3 19.50 -9.63 -0.38
CA PRO A 3 19.36 -8.47 0.50
C PRO A 3 18.17 -7.62 0.11
N THR A 4 17.30 -7.34 1.09
CA THR A 4 15.98 -6.74 0.85
C THR A 4 15.76 -5.49 1.68
N LEU A 5 15.37 -4.39 1.04
CA LEU A 5 14.81 -3.23 1.73
C LEU A 5 13.29 -3.41 1.87
N MET A 6 12.84 -3.47 3.12
CA MET A 6 11.44 -3.82 3.45
C MET A 6 10.45 -2.65 3.33
N HIS A 7 10.91 -1.44 3.04
CA HIS A 7 10.07 -0.25 2.96
C HIS A 7 10.72 0.82 2.09
N GLU A 8 10.53 0.71 0.78
CA GLU A 8 11.01 1.69 -0.19
C GLU A 8 9.93 2.01 -1.22
N HIS A 9 9.55 3.27 -1.33
CA HIS A 9 8.55 3.72 -2.29
C HIS A 9 9.20 4.05 -3.64
N VAL A 10 8.79 3.36 -4.70
CA VAL A 10 9.20 3.73 -6.06
C VAL A 10 8.63 5.11 -6.39
N PHE A 11 7.31 5.31 -6.21
CA PHE A 11 6.68 6.62 -6.37
C PHE A 11 5.59 6.88 -5.36
N VAL A 12 5.62 8.07 -4.74
CA VAL A 12 4.49 8.61 -3.99
C VAL A 12 4.01 9.88 -4.68
N LEU A 13 2.76 9.88 -5.14
CA LEU A 13 2.18 11.04 -5.80
C LEU A 13 0.65 11.06 -5.64
N ARG A 14 0.05 12.19 -5.96
CA ARG A 14 -1.40 12.30 -6.10
C ARG A 14 -1.78 12.17 -7.57
N PRO A 15 -2.45 11.08 -7.99
CA PRO A 15 -2.79 10.83 -9.39
C PRO A 15 -3.63 11.94 -10.03
N GLU A 16 -4.51 12.55 -9.23
CA GLU A 16 -5.34 13.68 -9.67
C GLU A 16 -4.50 14.88 -10.13
N ILE A 17 -3.44 15.22 -9.37
CA ILE A 17 -2.55 16.33 -9.73
C ILE A 17 -1.87 16.03 -11.07
N ARG A 18 -1.32 14.83 -11.22
CA ARG A 18 -0.72 14.42 -12.49
C ARG A 18 -1.71 14.49 -13.66
N GLN A 19 -2.96 14.08 -13.43
CA GLN A 19 -3.99 14.01 -14.47
C GLN A 19 -4.49 15.40 -14.89
N ILE A 20 -4.68 16.31 -13.93
CA ILE A 20 -5.30 17.63 -14.18
C ILE A 20 -4.26 18.74 -14.34
N HIS A 21 -3.06 18.54 -13.81
CA HIS A 21 -1.95 19.49 -13.84
C HIS A 21 -0.66 18.81 -14.30
N PRO A 22 -0.62 18.35 -15.58
CA PRO A 22 0.54 17.60 -16.09
C PRO A 22 1.84 18.44 -16.10
N GLU A 23 1.74 19.77 -16.03
CA GLU A 23 2.89 20.68 -15.94
C GLU A 23 3.75 20.47 -14.68
N TYR A 24 3.20 19.84 -13.65
CA TYR A 24 3.94 19.49 -12.42
C TYR A 24 4.58 18.10 -12.46
N TRP A 25 4.40 17.37 -13.58
CA TRP A 25 4.84 15.98 -13.66
C TRP A 25 5.35 15.63 -15.05
N ASP A 26 6.67 15.43 -15.17
CA ASP A 26 7.29 14.86 -16.37
C ASP A 26 7.53 13.35 -16.13
N GLU A 27 6.71 12.51 -16.73
CA GLU A 27 6.76 11.04 -16.55
C GLU A 27 8.10 10.48 -17.01
N ALA A 28 8.62 10.90 -18.17
CA ALA A 28 9.85 10.35 -18.72
C ALA A 28 11.06 10.68 -17.86
N VAL A 29 11.13 11.92 -17.37
CA VAL A 29 12.20 12.36 -16.46
C VAL A 29 12.13 11.59 -15.14
N ARG A 30 10.94 11.37 -14.59
CA ARG A 30 10.76 10.65 -13.31
C ARG A 30 11.10 9.18 -13.43
N VAL A 31 10.64 8.52 -14.50
CA VAL A 31 10.97 7.10 -14.75
C VAL A 31 12.49 6.92 -14.92
N ALA A 32 13.15 7.80 -15.69
CA ALA A 32 14.60 7.73 -15.87
C ALA A 32 15.36 7.92 -14.55
N ASP A 33 14.97 8.90 -13.73
CA ASP A 33 15.57 9.18 -12.42
C ASP A 33 15.43 7.97 -11.46
N ASP A 34 14.27 7.33 -11.43
CA ASP A 34 14.05 6.14 -10.59
C ASP A 34 14.82 4.92 -11.10
N VAL A 35 14.87 4.68 -12.39
CA VAL A 35 15.71 3.62 -12.97
C VAL A 35 17.17 3.79 -12.56
N ASP A 36 17.70 5.01 -12.62
CA ASP A 36 19.08 5.28 -12.21
C ASP A 36 19.31 5.08 -10.71
N LYS A 37 18.37 5.50 -9.86
CA LYS A 37 18.45 5.28 -8.41
C LYS A 37 18.36 3.80 -8.04
N LEU A 38 17.47 3.05 -8.68
CA LEU A 38 17.33 1.62 -8.38
C LEU A 38 18.52 0.81 -8.92
N ARG A 39 19.18 1.22 -10.01
CA ARG A 39 20.48 0.66 -10.43
C ARG A 39 21.55 0.91 -9.37
N GLN A 40 21.65 2.11 -8.82
CA GLN A 40 22.58 2.41 -7.72
C GLN A 40 22.31 1.54 -6.49
N LEU A 41 21.05 1.27 -6.14
CA LEU A 41 20.71 0.31 -5.08
C LEU A 41 21.19 -1.11 -5.42
N LYS A 42 20.99 -1.56 -6.64
CA LYS A 42 21.50 -2.85 -7.10
C LYS A 42 23.03 -2.93 -6.99
N ASP A 43 23.74 -1.92 -7.45
CA ASP A 43 25.20 -1.82 -7.37
C ASP A 43 25.70 -1.80 -5.93
N ALA A 44 24.90 -1.28 -5.00
CA ALA A 44 25.17 -1.31 -3.56
C ALA A 44 24.87 -2.68 -2.89
N GLY A 45 24.41 -3.68 -3.67
CA GLY A 45 24.15 -5.04 -3.19
C GLY A 45 22.73 -5.33 -2.74
N VAL A 46 21.77 -4.44 -3.05
CA VAL A 46 20.34 -4.71 -2.79
C VAL A 46 19.75 -5.50 -3.97
N ASP A 47 19.10 -6.60 -3.68
CA ASP A 47 18.45 -7.46 -4.69
C ASP A 47 16.94 -7.26 -4.78
N THR A 48 16.33 -6.77 -3.72
CA THR A 48 14.87 -6.65 -3.63
C THR A 48 14.47 -5.40 -2.85
N ILE A 49 13.42 -4.73 -3.33
CA ILE A 49 12.69 -3.75 -2.53
C ILE A 49 11.24 -4.19 -2.34
N VAL A 50 10.68 -3.89 -1.19
CA VAL A 50 9.24 -4.00 -0.94
C VAL A 50 8.67 -2.59 -1.07
N ASP A 51 7.88 -2.37 -2.13
CA ASP A 51 7.22 -1.09 -2.39
C ASP A 51 5.84 -1.05 -1.72
N PRO A 52 5.71 -0.40 -0.54
CA PRO A 52 4.46 -0.31 0.19
C PRO A 52 3.53 0.81 -0.33
N THR A 53 3.71 1.24 -1.57
CA THR A 53 2.82 2.22 -2.21
C THR A 53 1.47 1.58 -2.54
N VAL A 54 0.42 2.10 -1.91
CA VAL A 54 -0.95 1.60 -1.98
C VAL A 54 -1.95 2.69 -2.36
N LEU A 55 -3.24 2.41 -2.28
CA LEU A 55 -4.28 3.44 -2.39
C LEU A 55 -4.02 4.56 -1.37
N GLY A 56 -4.19 5.81 -1.79
CA GLY A 56 -3.85 7.00 -1.01
C GLY A 56 -2.42 7.50 -1.21
N LEU A 57 -1.49 6.65 -1.70
CA LEU A 57 -0.12 7.03 -2.03
C LEU A 57 0.15 7.09 -3.54
N GLY A 58 -0.85 6.79 -4.36
CA GLY A 58 -0.73 6.92 -5.82
C GLY A 58 -0.12 5.71 -6.52
N ARG A 59 -0.34 4.49 -5.99
CA ARG A 59 0.07 3.24 -6.63
C ARG A 59 -0.36 3.20 -8.10
N TYR A 60 0.61 2.97 -8.99
CA TYR A 60 0.37 2.80 -10.41
C TYR A 60 1.31 1.73 -11.00
N ILE A 61 0.82 0.50 -11.05
CA ILE A 61 1.60 -0.69 -11.43
C ILE A 61 2.20 -0.62 -12.83
N PRO A 62 1.53 -0.09 -13.88
CA PRO A 62 2.16 0.01 -15.21
C PRO A 62 3.51 0.77 -15.20
N ARG A 63 3.64 1.85 -14.42
CA ARG A 63 4.92 2.55 -14.25
C ARG A 63 5.96 1.69 -13.54
N VAL A 64 5.56 1.00 -12.49
CA VAL A 64 6.47 0.08 -11.76
C VAL A 64 6.97 -1.03 -12.68
N GLN A 65 6.11 -1.57 -13.56
CA GLN A 65 6.51 -2.56 -14.57
C GLN A 65 7.47 -1.97 -15.60
N GLU A 66 7.25 -0.74 -16.07
CA GLU A 66 8.14 -0.03 -16.99
C GLU A 66 9.54 0.16 -16.39
N ILE A 67 9.62 0.50 -15.12
CA ILE A 67 10.90 0.64 -14.39
C ILE A 67 11.54 -0.72 -14.19
N ALA A 68 10.78 -1.71 -13.69
CA ALA A 68 11.28 -3.05 -13.43
C ALA A 68 11.85 -3.74 -14.68
N ALA A 69 11.30 -3.45 -15.85
CA ALA A 69 11.82 -3.97 -17.12
C ALA A 69 13.23 -3.45 -17.50
N GLN A 70 13.71 -2.39 -16.83
CA GLN A 70 14.99 -1.73 -17.13
C GLN A 70 16.08 -2.00 -16.08
N ILE A 71 15.77 -2.76 -15.03
CA ILE A 71 16.66 -3.00 -13.89
C ILE A 71 16.71 -4.48 -13.52
N ASP A 72 17.81 -4.92 -12.91
CA ASP A 72 17.95 -6.26 -12.33
C ASP A 72 17.72 -6.21 -10.81
N LEU A 73 16.53 -5.77 -10.40
CA LEU A 73 16.13 -5.67 -9.00
C LEU A 73 14.66 -6.10 -8.87
N ASN A 74 14.36 -6.92 -7.86
CA ASN A 74 13.00 -7.36 -7.62
C ASN A 74 12.20 -6.26 -6.92
N ILE A 75 10.97 -6.01 -7.38
CA ILE A 75 10.03 -5.09 -6.73
C ILE A 75 8.81 -5.88 -6.26
N VAL A 76 8.61 -5.94 -4.95
CA VAL A 76 7.46 -6.58 -4.33
C VAL A 76 6.34 -5.56 -4.16
N ALA A 77 5.23 -5.76 -4.84
CA ALA A 77 4.09 -4.85 -4.81
C ALA A 77 3.18 -5.10 -3.59
N ALA A 78 2.63 -4.02 -3.04
CA ALA A 78 1.69 -4.04 -1.92
C ALA A 78 0.25 -3.73 -2.35
N THR A 79 -0.70 -4.20 -1.52
CA THR A 79 -2.08 -3.70 -1.51
C THR A 79 -2.48 -3.19 -0.14
N GLY A 80 -3.53 -2.41 -0.06
CA GLY A 80 -3.97 -1.75 1.16
C GLY A 80 -4.41 -0.31 0.92
N LEU A 81 -4.52 0.45 1.99
CA LEU A 81 -4.86 1.87 1.93
C LEU A 81 -4.09 2.66 2.98
N TYR A 82 -3.57 3.81 2.57
CA TYR A 82 -2.92 4.77 3.45
C TYR A 82 -3.84 5.99 3.66
N THR A 83 -4.19 6.25 4.90
CA THR A 83 -4.90 7.46 5.31
C THR A 83 -4.44 7.89 6.71
N TYR A 84 -4.48 9.19 6.98
CA TYR A 84 -4.14 9.76 8.30
C TYR A 84 -5.35 9.86 9.23
N ASP A 85 -6.55 9.95 8.66
CA ASP A 85 -7.75 10.30 9.41
C ASP A 85 -8.99 9.69 8.76
N GLU A 86 -9.50 10.35 7.73
CA GLU A 86 -10.72 9.95 7.05
C GLU A 86 -10.43 9.06 5.84
N LEU A 87 -11.37 8.16 5.54
CA LEU A 87 -11.35 7.40 4.31
C LEU A 87 -11.58 8.30 3.09
N PRO A 88 -11.00 7.95 1.93
CA PRO A 88 -11.39 8.56 0.66
C PRO A 88 -12.90 8.55 0.47
N PHE A 89 -13.42 9.61 -0.14
CA PHE A 89 -14.86 9.82 -0.31
C PHE A 89 -15.58 8.62 -0.96
N PHE A 90 -14.89 7.90 -1.84
CA PHE A 90 -15.38 6.66 -2.43
C PHE A 90 -15.88 5.66 -1.37
N PHE A 91 -15.13 5.41 -0.31
CA PHE A 91 -15.49 4.45 0.75
C PHE A 91 -16.55 4.98 1.73
N ARG A 92 -16.82 6.28 1.70
CA ARG A 92 -17.93 6.87 2.46
C ARG A 92 -19.28 6.70 1.74
N LEU A 93 -19.26 6.62 0.41
CA LEU A 93 -20.47 6.46 -0.42
C LEU A 93 -20.80 5.00 -0.73
N LYS A 94 -19.81 4.11 -0.74
CA LYS A 94 -20.03 2.67 -0.93
C LYS A 94 -20.58 2.05 0.34
N PRO A 95 -21.44 1.01 0.21
CA PRO A 95 -21.88 0.23 1.37
C PRO A 95 -20.69 -0.28 2.17
N GLY A 96 -20.75 -0.12 3.49
CA GLY A 96 -19.67 -0.53 4.38
C GLY A 96 -19.93 -0.10 5.82
N PRO A 97 -19.17 -0.59 6.79
CA PRO A 97 -19.30 -0.23 8.20
C PRO A 97 -19.14 1.28 8.41
N GLY A 98 -20.13 1.96 9.01
CA GLY A 98 -20.12 3.40 9.25
C GLY A 98 -20.16 4.28 7.99
N ALA A 99 -20.49 3.73 6.83
CA ALA A 99 -20.77 4.50 5.61
C ALA A 99 -22.23 5.01 5.59
N LEU A 100 -22.58 5.83 4.59
CA LEU A 100 -23.96 6.31 4.42
C LEU A 100 -24.97 5.15 4.21
N VAL A 101 -24.49 4.04 3.65
CA VAL A 101 -25.26 2.80 3.49
C VAL A 101 -24.48 1.69 4.19
N GLU A 102 -25.10 1.06 5.19
CA GLU A 102 -24.50 -0.08 5.87
C GLU A 102 -24.30 -1.26 4.92
N GLY A 103 -23.23 -2.02 5.12
CA GLY A 103 -22.92 -3.17 4.28
C GLY A 103 -21.59 -3.84 4.65
N PRO A 104 -21.19 -4.89 3.92
CA PRO A 104 -19.89 -5.51 4.10
C PRO A 104 -18.76 -4.55 3.75
N GLU A 105 -17.58 -4.76 4.35
CA GLU A 105 -16.41 -3.92 4.10
C GLU A 105 -15.85 -4.16 2.68
N PRO A 106 -15.92 -3.18 1.76
CA PRO A 106 -15.47 -3.38 0.40
C PRO A 106 -13.93 -3.47 0.27
N MET A 107 -13.18 -2.84 1.18
CA MET A 107 -11.71 -2.85 1.13
C MET A 107 -11.14 -4.26 1.26
N THR A 108 -11.73 -5.11 2.12
CA THR A 108 -11.28 -6.51 2.26
C THR A 108 -11.32 -7.24 0.92
N ALA A 109 -12.44 -7.19 0.22
CA ALA A 109 -12.58 -7.85 -1.09
C ALA A 109 -11.62 -7.26 -2.14
N MET A 110 -11.39 -5.94 -2.12
CA MET A 110 -10.42 -5.29 -3.02
C MET A 110 -8.99 -5.78 -2.74
N PHE A 111 -8.59 -5.88 -1.48
CA PHE A 111 -7.24 -6.34 -1.12
C PHE A 111 -7.05 -7.82 -1.44
N VAL A 112 -8.04 -8.67 -1.16
CA VAL A 112 -8.02 -10.10 -1.52
C VAL A 112 -7.92 -10.27 -3.03
N LYS A 113 -8.67 -9.50 -3.82
CA LYS A 113 -8.57 -9.52 -5.28
C LYS A 113 -7.18 -9.15 -5.77
N ASP A 114 -6.59 -8.06 -5.26
CA ASP A 114 -5.24 -7.64 -5.63
C ASP A 114 -4.18 -8.72 -5.34
N ILE A 115 -4.41 -9.55 -4.32
CA ILE A 115 -3.52 -10.65 -3.92
C ILE A 115 -3.76 -11.90 -4.76
N THR A 116 -5.00 -12.29 -4.98
CA THR A 116 -5.35 -13.58 -5.58
C THR A 116 -5.45 -13.54 -7.10
N GLU A 117 -6.00 -12.46 -7.65
CA GLU A 117 -6.23 -12.30 -9.08
C GLU A 117 -5.19 -11.36 -9.72
N GLY A 118 -4.89 -10.24 -9.06
CA GLY A 118 -3.94 -9.21 -9.52
C GLY A 118 -4.49 -7.79 -9.43
N ILE A 119 -3.58 -6.84 -9.48
CA ILE A 119 -3.85 -5.40 -9.39
C ILE A 119 -4.29 -4.91 -10.76
N ALA A 120 -5.53 -4.47 -10.89
CA ALA A 120 -6.17 -4.12 -12.16
C ALA A 120 -6.05 -5.28 -13.19
N ASP A 121 -5.66 -4.97 -14.42
CA ASP A 121 -5.41 -5.92 -15.51
C ASP A 121 -3.91 -6.12 -15.80
N THR A 122 -3.05 -5.78 -14.84
CA THR A 122 -1.59 -5.80 -15.01
C THR A 122 -0.97 -7.19 -14.89
N GLY A 123 -1.69 -8.16 -14.33
CA GLY A 123 -1.16 -9.49 -13.99
C GLY A 123 -0.25 -9.50 -12.74
N VAL A 124 0.09 -8.35 -12.17
CA VAL A 124 0.90 -8.25 -10.95
C VAL A 124 0.03 -8.48 -9.72
N LYS A 125 0.41 -9.44 -8.89
CA LYS A 125 -0.25 -9.73 -7.61
C LYS A 125 0.47 -9.04 -6.47
N ALA A 126 -0.30 -8.52 -5.51
CA ALA A 126 0.28 -7.99 -4.27
C ALA A 126 0.78 -9.15 -3.39
N ALA A 127 1.96 -9.00 -2.80
CA ALA A 127 2.55 -9.99 -1.91
C ALA A 127 2.65 -9.49 -0.45
N ILE A 128 2.19 -8.27 -0.16
CA ILE A 128 2.16 -7.69 1.17
C ILE A 128 0.96 -6.73 1.30
N LEU A 129 0.37 -6.68 2.48
CA LEU A 129 -0.65 -5.71 2.87
C LEU A 129 -0.01 -4.49 3.54
N LYS A 130 -0.51 -3.29 3.24
CA LYS A 130 -0.04 -2.04 3.86
C LYS A 130 -1.19 -1.24 4.45
N CYS A 131 -1.00 -0.85 5.72
CA CYS A 131 -1.85 0.11 6.41
C CYS A 131 -1.00 1.07 7.26
N ALA A 132 -1.65 2.02 7.91
CA ALA A 132 -0.97 3.07 8.64
C ALA A 132 -1.79 3.56 9.83
N THR A 133 -1.09 4.01 10.88
CA THR A 133 -1.60 4.96 11.87
C THR A 133 -0.64 6.13 11.96
N ASP A 134 -1.18 7.31 12.13
CA ASP A 134 -0.39 8.53 12.23
C ASP A 134 -0.73 9.25 13.54
N GLU A 135 -0.35 10.52 13.69
CA GLU A 135 -0.53 11.34 14.89
C GLU A 135 -1.94 11.23 15.49
N LYS A 136 -2.98 11.25 14.65
CA LYS A 136 -4.37 11.11 15.09
C LYS A 136 -4.76 9.72 15.63
N GLY A 137 -3.94 8.71 15.39
CA GLY A 137 -4.16 7.35 15.86
C GLY A 137 -5.33 6.64 15.20
N LEU A 138 -6.10 5.89 15.98
CA LEU A 138 -7.26 5.11 15.51
C LEU A 138 -8.50 5.99 15.33
N THR A 139 -8.56 6.71 14.24
CA THR A 139 -9.84 7.30 13.80
C THR A 139 -10.74 6.18 13.25
N PRO A 140 -12.07 6.41 13.14
CA PRO A 140 -12.96 5.40 12.54
C PRO A 140 -12.53 4.97 11.12
N GLY A 141 -11.98 5.88 10.32
CA GLY A 141 -11.47 5.57 8.99
C GLY A 141 -10.23 4.70 9.02
N VAL A 142 -9.26 5.04 9.87
CA VAL A 142 -8.02 4.28 10.06
C VAL A 142 -8.32 2.88 10.60
N GLU A 143 -9.18 2.76 11.60
CA GLU A 143 -9.56 1.46 12.17
C GLU A 143 -10.22 0.54 11.14
N ARG A 144 -11.09 1.06 10.26
CA ARG A 144 -11.67 0.29 9.16
C ARG A 144 -10.59 -0.28 8.24
N VAL A 145 -9.56 0.50 7.91
CA VAL A 145 -8.44 0.04 7.06
C VAL A 145 -7.67 -1.09 7.75
N LEU A 146 -7.34 -0.93 9.04
CA LEU A 146 -6.62 -1.96 9.80
C LEU A 146 -7.41 -3.27 9.83
N ARG A 147 -8.71 -3.21 10.15
CA ARG A 147 -9.59 -4.39 10.17
C ARG A 147 -9.72 -5.04 8.80
N ALA A 148 -9.82 -4.24 7.73
CA ALA A 148 -9.86 -4.76 6.36
C ALA A 148 -8.55 -5.49 5.98
N CYS A 149 -7.39 -4.94 6.35
CA CYS A 149 -6.10 -5.60 6.16
C CYS A 149 -5.99 -6.90 6.98
N ALA A 150 -6.42 -6.88 8.25
CA ALA A 150 -6.43 -8.07 9.09
C ALA A 150 -7.27 -9.21 8.49
N ARG A 151 -8.46 -8.90 7.99
CA ARG A 151 -9.36 -9.88 7.34
C ARG A 151 -8.77 -10.42 6.05
N ALA A 152 -8.20 -9.54 5.21
CA ALA A 152 -7.52 -9.97 3.98
C ALA A 152 -6.30 -10.85 4.28
N HIS A 153 -5.52 -10.53 5.32
CA HIS A 153 -4.43 -11.39 5.81
C HIS A 153 -4.93 -12.77 6.20
N ARG A 154 -5.97 -12.86 7.02
CA ARG A 154 -6.53 -14.14 7.47
C ARG A 154 -7.07 -14.99 6.33
N GLU A 155 -7.60 -14.36 5.28
CA GLU A 155 -8.12 -15.06 4.10
C GLU A 155 -7.01 -15.53 3.17
N THR A 156 -5.91 -14.78 3.06
CA THR A 156 -4.88 -15.02 2.03
C THR A 156 -3.54 -15.51 2.57
N GLY A 157 -3.25 -15.30 3.85
CA GLY A 157 -1.96 -15.56 4.48
C GLY A 157 -0.86 -14.54 4.13
N VAL A 158 -1.17 -13.50 3.36
CA VAL A 158 -0.19 -12.47 2.95
C VAL A 158 0.14 -11.57 4.14
N PRO A 159 1.44 -11.31 4.45
CA PRO A 159 1.83 -10.54 5.64
C PRO A 159 1.39 -9.09 5.57
N ILE A 160 1.27 -8.46 6.75
CA ILE A 160 0.93 -7.04 6.90
C ILE A 160 2.18 -6.26 7.27
N THR A 161 2.47 -5.18 6.55
CA THR A 161 3.42 -4.13 6.98
C THR A 161 2.65 -2.88 7.37
N THR A 162 3.16 -2.16 8.37
CA THR A 162 2.47 -0.97 8.87
C THR A 162 3.40 0.24 8.88
N HIS A 163 2.80 1.41 8.80
CA HIS A 163 3.43 2.66 9.21
C HIS A 163 2.82 3.10 10.54
N THR A 164 3.65 3.66 11.42
CA THR A 164 3.20 4.36 12.61
C THR A 164 4.10 5.56 12.88
N GLU A 165 3.50 6.64 13.32
CA GLU A 165 4.25 7.79 13.79
C GLU A 165 4.95 7.43 15.11
N ALA A 166 6.30 7.58 15.16
CA ALA A 166 7.12 7.04 16.22
C ALA A 166 6.84 7.68 17.59
N ALA A 167 6.58 8.99 17.64
CA ALA A 167 6.34 9.72 18.89
C ALA A 167 4.98 9.42 19.53
N SER A 168 4.02 8.93 18.73
CA SER A 168 2.65 8.64 19.20
C SER A 168 2.47 7.25 19.82
N PHE A 169 3.43 6.33 19.63
CA PHE A 169 3.36 4.93 20.09
C PHE A 169 2.12 4.15 19.60
N ARG A 170 1.54 4.55 18.46
CA ARG A 170 0.29 3.98 17.92
C ARG A 170 0.43 2.55 17.38
N GLY A 171 1.63 2.02 17.29
CA GLY A 171 1.85 0.61 16.96
C GLY A 171 1.14 -0.36 17.91
N ARG A 172 0.96 0.00 19.19
CA ARG A 172 0.17 -0.79 20.16
C ARG A 172 -1.32 -0.82 19.83
N ASP A 173 -1.85 0.27 19.28
CA ASP A 173 -3.24 0.32 18.83
C ASP A 173 -3.45 -0.59 17.63
N GLN A 174 -2.48 -0.63 16.69
CA GLN A 174 -2.49 -1.53 15.55
C GLN A 174 -2.47 -2.99 16.01
N GLN A 175 -1.54 -3.34 16.92
CA GLN A 175 -1.44 -4.68 17.49
C GLN A 175 -2.78 -5.13 18.09
N ARG A 176 -3.39 -4.31 18.93
CA ARG A 176 -4.68 -4.61 19.55
C ARG A 176 -5.77 -4.89 18.50
N VAL A 177 -5.87 -4.06 17.45
CA VAL A 177 -6.86 -4.26 16.37
C VAL A 177 -6.62 -5.57 15.63
N PHE A 178 -5.36 -5.92 15.35
CA PHE A 178 -5.01 -7.17 14.70
C PHE A 178 -5.33 -8.39 15.56
N GLU A 179 -5.04 -8.33 16.86
CA GLU A 179 -5.40 -9.38 17.83
C GLU A 179 -6.93 -9.56 17.93
N GLU A 180 -7.70 -8.46 18.00
CA GLU A 180 -9.16 -8.48 17.97
C GLU A 180 -9.75 -9.15 16.71
N GLU A 181 -9.10 -8.95 15.54
CA GLU A 181 -9.46 -9.59 14.28
C GLU A 181 -8.89 -11.01 14.15
N GLY A 182 -8.14 -11.51 15.13
CA GLY A 182 -7.61 -12.87 15.18
C GLY A 182 -6.39 -13.09 14.28
N VAL A 183 -5.57 -12.06 14.06
CA VAL A 183 -4.25 -12.19 13.42
C VAL A 183 -3.27 -12.76 14.43
N ASP A 184 -2.52 -13.80 14.03
CA ASP A 184 -1.40 -14.30 14.81
C ASP A 184 -0.20 -13.37 14.66
N LEU A 185 0.27 -12.83 15.78
CA LEU A 185 1.39 -11.88 15.83
C LEU A 185 2.73 -12.55 16.27
N SER A 186 2.74 -13.88 16.41
CA SER A 186 3.93 -14.64 16.79
C SER A 186 4.95 -14.78 15.64
#